data_e242b65ae7280b249ab1c8ffa42f2fbd
#
_entry.id   e242b65ae7280b249ab1c8ffa42f2fbd
#
_cell.length_a   1.000
_cell.length_b   1.000
_cell.length_c   1.000
_cell.angle_alpha   90.00
_cell.angle_beta   90.00
_cell.angle_gamma   90.00
#
_symmetry.space_group_name_H-M   'P 1'
#
loop_
_entity.id
_entity.type
_entity.pdbx_description
1 polymer ?
#
loop_
_entity_poly.entity_id
_entity_poly.type
_entity_poly.pdbx_seq_one_letter_code
_entity_poly.pdbx_strand_id
1 'polypeptide(L)'
;DLNGQEQPVRWSMRPHSKFISLTKEQRDQADHDFLFKDIKKRLAEGPLYWDLVLQLAEPGDPVNDPSQPWPKERKEVIAGTLEVKNVTDQVNGACRDINFDPTLVPPGIELSDDPVLAARAAIYSQSYNARLREIGFGKATDAVGK
;
A
#
# COMPACT_ATOMS: atom_id res chain seq x y z
N ASP A 1 12.06 20.30 -0.79
CA ASP A 1 11.22 21.29 -0.11
C ASP A 1 10.86 22.45 -1.07
N LEU A 2 10.10 23.44 -0.60
CA LEU A 2 9.68 24.60 -1.42
C LEU A 2 10.85 25.46 -1.95
N ASN A 3 12.06 25.26 -1.42
CA ASN A 3 13.28 25.94 -1.86
C ASN A 3 14.09 25.10 -2.85
N GLY A 4 13.55 23.97 -3.33
CA GLY A 4 14.23 23.08 -4.24
C GLY A 4 15.33 22.22 -3.59
N GLN A 5 15.37 22.14 -2.26
CA GLN A 5 16.29 21.25 -1.57
C GLN A 5 15.67 19.85 -1.47
N GLU A 6 16.44 18.85 -1.86
CA GLU A 6 16.06 17.47 -1.68
C GLU A 6 16.14 17.07 -0.21
N GLN A 7 15.11 16.34 0.25
CA GLN A 7 15.04 15.81 1.59
C GLN A 7 14.68 14.33 1.52
N PRO A 8 15.61 13.42 1.76
CA PRO A 8 15.27 12.00 1.82
C PRO A 8 14.29 11.73 2.96
N VAL A 9 13.28 10.92 2.66
CA VAL A 9 12.22 10.60 3.62
C VAL A 9 11.92 9.09 3.59
N ARG A 10 11.48 8.57 4.72
CA ARG A 10 10.70 7.33 4.80
C ARG A 10 9.28 7.65 5.13
N TRP A 11 8.34 6.97 4.50
CA TRP A 11 6.94 7.20 4.76
C TRP A 11 6.25 5.98 5.34
N SER A 12 5.20 6.22 6.11
CA SER A 12 4.34 5.20 6.65
C SER A 12 2.90 5.68 6.71
N MET A 13 1.96 4.73 6.65
CA MET A 13 0.55 5.00 6.88
C MET A 13 0.20 4.63 8.33
N ARG A 14 -0.12 5.63 9.14
CA ARG A 14 -0.42 5.46 10.57
C ARG A 14 -1.94 5.48 10.77
N PRO A 15 -2.58 4.36 11.15
CA PRO A 15 -4.02 4.31 11.36
C PRO A 15 -4.44 5.14 12.59
N HIS A 16 -5.60 5.78 12.51
CA HIS A 16 -6.23 6.43 13.66
C HIS A 16 -6.87 5.42 14.62
N SER A 17 -7.27 4.26 14.12
CA SER A 17 -7.82 3.18 14.94
C SER A 17 -6.71 2.47 15.72
N LYS A 18 -7.06 1.97 16.91
CA LYS A 18 -6.13 1.17 17.70
C LYS A 18 -5.77 -0.11 16.97
N PHE A 19 -4.50 -0.47 17.04
CA PHE A 19 -4.02 -1.77 16.61
C PHE A 19 -4.56 -2.85 17.56
N ILE A 20 -5.18 -3.88 16.99
CA ILE A 20 -5.71 -5.04 17.73
C ILE A 20 -5.00 -6.29 17.17
N SER A 21 -4.25 -6.98 18.01
CA SER A 21 -3.66 -8.27 17.66
C SER A 21 -4.67 -9.40 17.87
N LEU A 22 -4.78 -10.28 16.89
CA LEU A 22 -5.47 -11.55 17.08
C LEU A 22 -4.57 -12.53 17.85
N THR A 23 -5.16 -13.33 18.73
CA THR A 23 -4.45 -14.47 19.35
C THR A 23 -4.14 -15.52 18.27
N LYS A 24 -3.28 -16.50 18.61
CA LYS A 24 -2.98 -17.59 17.68
C LYS A 24 -4.25 -18.37 17.30
N GLU A 25 -5.07 -18.69 18.30
CA GLU A 25 -6.33 -19.44 18.13
C GLU A 25 -7.30 -18.67 17.24
N GLN A 26 -7.42 -17.35 17.43
CA GLN A 26 -8.27 -16.49 16.58
C GLN A 26 -7.78 -16.46 15.13
N ARG A 27 -6.46 -16.45 14.90
CA ARG A 27 -5.90 -16.49 13.54
C ARG A 27 -6.13 -17.86 12.88
N ASP A 28 -5.95 -18.95 13.63
CA ASP A 28 -6.12 -20.29 13.12
C ASP A 28 -7.59 -20.60 12.76
N GLN A 29 -8.54 -19.91 13.40
CA GLN A 29 -9.99 -20.03 13.14
C GLN A 29 -10.52 -18.98 12.17
N ALA A 30 -9.72 -17.95 11.84
CA ALA A 30 -10.14 -16.88 10.95
C ALA A 30 -10.33 -17.41 9.52
N ASP A 31 -11.40 -16.93 8.89
CA ASP A 31 -11.62 -17.16 7.46
C ASP A 31 -10.47 -16.55 6.64
N HIS A 32 -10.14 -17.16 5.50
CA HIS A 32 -9.12 -16.66 4.58
C HIS A 32 -9.32 -15.18 4.22
N ASP A 33 -10.58 -14.74 4.09
CA ASP A 33 -10.96 -13.38 3.70
C ASP A 33 -11.30 -12.47 4.87
N PHE A 34 -10.93 -12.82 6.11
CA PHE A 34 -11.37 -12.10 7.31
C PHE A 34 -11.02 -10.61 7.31
N LEU A 35 -9.87 -10.22 6.74
CA LEU A 35 -9.47 -8.80 6.64
C LEU A 35 -10.40 -8.00 5.71
N PHE A 36 -10.81 -8.58 4.58
CA PHE A 36 -11.76 -7.94 3.67
C PHE A 36 -13.16 -7.82 4.26
N LYS A 37 -13.57 -8.81 5.06
CA LYS A 37 -14.84 -8.77 5.80
C LYS A 37 -14.80 -7.72 6.91
N ASP A 38 -13.68 -7.62 7.65
CA ASP A 38 -13.50 -6.65 8.72
C ASP A 38 -13.52 -5.20 8.21
N ILE A 39 -12.81 -4.90 7.13
CA ILE A 39 -12.82 -3.54 6.57
C ILE A 39 -14.22 -3.13 6.08
N LYS A 40 -14.97 -4.03 5.44
CA LYS A 40 -16.35 -3.77 5.02
C LYS A 40 -17.25 -3.50 6.22
N LYS A 41 -17.11 -4.28 7.30
CA LYS A 41 -17.86 -4.09 8.53
C LYS A 41 -17.56 -2.73 9.18
N ARG A 42 -16.29 -2.37 9.33
CA ARG A 42 -15.89 -1.09 9.92
C ARG A 42 -16.36 0.10 9.11
N LEU A 43 -16.30 0.02 7.78
CA LEU A 43 -16.77 1.09 6.90
C LEU A 43 -18.28 1.27 6.92
N ALA A 44 -19.05 0.26 7.33
CA ALA A 44 -20.49 0.41 7.59
C ALA A 44 -20.78 1.26 8.85
N GLU A 45 -19.81 1.38 9.76
CA GLU A 45 -19.90 2.21 10.98
C GLU A 45 -19.40 3.64 10.75
N GLY A 46 -18.63 3.87 9.68
CA GLY A 46 -18.08 5.17 9.31
C GLY A 46 -16.77 5.09 8.55
N PRO A 47 -16.24 6.22 8.06
CA PRO A 47 -14.99 6.26 7.34
C PRO A 47 -13.79 5.88 8.23
N LEU A 48 -12.76 5.33 7.60
CA LEU A 48 -11.50 4.97 8.25
C LEU A 48 -10.40 5.94 7.82
N TYR A 49 -9.48 6.25 8.74
CA TYR A 49 -8.46 7.27 8.52
C TYR A 49 -7.05 6.74 8.78
N TRP A 50 -6.09 7.19 7.95
CA TRP A 50 -4.66 6.98 8.13
C TRP A 50 -3.92 8.27 7.84
N ASP A 51 -2.96 8.62 8.67
CA ASP A 51 -2.03 9.71 8.39
C ASP A 51 -0.86 9.20 7.54
N LEU A 52 -0.54 9.94 6.48
CA LEU A 52 0.72 9.80 5.76
C LEU A 52 1.80 10.52 6.57
N VAL A 53 2.65 9.74 7.21
CA VAL A 53 3.73 10.25 8.06
C VAL A 53 5.04 10.14 7.28
N LEU A 54 5.75 11.26 7.16
CA LEU A 54 7.10 11.33 6.60
C LEU A 54 8.11 11.46 7.73
N GLN A 55 9.02 10.49 7.82
CA GLN A 55 10.21 10.58 8.68
C GLN A 55 11.34 11.18 7.87
N LEU A 56 11.94 12.28 8.36
CA LEU A 56 12.98 13.02 7.65
C LEU A 56 14.35 12.44 7.98
N ALA A 57 15.17 12.19 6.95
CA ALA A 57 16.55 11.77 7.14
C ALA A 57 17.43 12.87 7.73
N GLU A 58 18.47 12.48 8.45
CA GLU A 58 19.59 13.33 8.82
C GLU A 58 20.88 12.84 8.15
N PRO A 59 21.93 13.67 8.11
CA PRO A 59 23.20 13.27 7.54
C PRO A 59 23.74 11.97 8.17
N GLY A 60 24.07 10.99 7.31
CA GLY A 60 24.57 9.68 7.75
C GLY A 60 23.50 8.59 7.85
N ASP A 61 22.23 8.90 7.66
CA ASP A 61 21.19 7.87 7.60
C ASP A 61 21.31 7.02 6.32
N PRO A 62 21.06 5.69 6.42
CA PRO A 62 21.13 4.79 5.28
C PRO A 62 19.88 4.96 4.38
N VAL A 63 19.92 5.92 3.45
CA VAL A 63 18.75 6.29 2.61
C VAL A 63 18.45 5.27 1.52
N ASN A 64 19.46 4.49 1.07
CA ASN A 64 19.34 3.49 0.00
C ASN A 64 19.29 2.04 0.52
N ASP A 65 19.31 1.83 1.84
CA ASP A 65 19.24 0.49 2.44
C ASP A 65 17.95 0.33 3.26
N PRO A 66 16.92 -0.36 2.72
CA PRO A 66 15.65 -0.55 3.41
C PRO A 66 15.74 -1.53 4.59
N SER A 67 16.83 -2.30 4.70
CA SER A 67 17.03 -3.25 5.80
C SER A 67 17.53 -2.57 7.09
N GLN A 68 18.08 -1.36 6.99
CA GLN A 68 18.60 -0.61 8.13
C GLN A 68 17.52 0.33 8.67
N PRO A 69 17.07 0.18 9.91
CA PRO A 69 16.14 1.12 10.52
C PRO A 69 16.82 2.48 10.78
N TRP A 70 16.07 3.55 10.59
CA TRP A 70 16.52 4.87 11.06
C TRP A 70 16.26 5.04 12.56
N PRO A 71 17.00 5.92 13.24
CA PRO A 71 16.72 6.28 14.63
C PRO A 71 15.27 6.73 14.81
N LYS A 72 14.65 6.31 15.91
CA LYS A 72 13.24 6.62 16.21
C LYS A 72 12.99 8.11 16.48
N GLU A 73 14.04 8.82 16.87
CA GLU A 73 14.01 10.24 17.22
C GLU A 73 14.02 11.17 15.99
N ARG A 74 14.09 10.61 14.79
CA ARG A 74 14.02 11.41 13.57
C ARG A 74 12.71 12.18 13.50
N LYS A 75 12.82 13.43 13.04
CA LYS A 75 11.64 14.30 12.89
C LYS A 75 10.60 13.66 11.99
N GLU A 76 9.37 13.64 12.45
CA GLU A 76 8.21 13.21 11.68
C GLU A 76 7.33 14.40 11.29
N VAL A 77 6.75 14.33 10.10
CA VAL A 77 5.79 15.31 9.59
C VAL A 77 4.58 14.56 9.05
N ILE A 78 3.38 14.99 9.43
CA ILE A 78 2.15 14.51 8.81
C ILE A 78 1.95 15.28 7.51
N ALA A 79 2.08 14.59 6.38
CA ALA A 79 1.95 15.18 5.05
C ALA A 79 0.49 15.22 4.57
N GLY A 80 -0.36 14.39 5.14
CA GLY A 80 -1.78 14.33 4.80
C GLY A 80 -2.50 13.20 5.51
N THR A 81 -3.81 13.14 5.32
CA THR A 81 -4.65 12.09 5.88
C THR A 81 -5.43 11.41 4.76
N LEU A 82 -5.32 10.08 4.68
CA LEU A 82 -6.14 9.25 3.81
C LEU A 82 -7.46 8.95 4.51
N GLU A 83 -8.55 9.32 3.88
CA GLU A 83 -9.91 8.94 4.29
C GLU A 83 -10.44 7.84 3.37
N VAL A 84 -10.72 6.65 3.91
CA VAL A 84 -11.34 5.55 3.18
C VAL A 84 -12.82 5.52 3.53
N LYS A 85 -13.68 5.79 2.55
CA LYS A 85 -15.15 5.88 2.71
C LYS A 85 -15.86 4.62 2.28
N ASN A 86 -15.30 3.91 1.30
CA ASN A 86 -15.92 2.75 0.71
C ASN A 86 -14.87 1.79 0.14
N VAL A 87 -15.24 0.53 -0.01
CA VAL A 87 -14.48 -0.50 -0.71
C VAL A 87 -15.37 -1.20 -1.72
N THR A 88 -14.80 -1.53 -2.87
CA THR A 88 -15.45 -2.29 -3.94
C THR A 88 -14.68 -3.57 -4.20
N ASP A 89 -15.37 -4.59 -4.66
CA ASP A 89 -14.72 -5.84 -5.03
C ASP A 89 -13.80 -5.62 -6.25
N GLN A 90 -12.61 -6.21 -6.21
CA GLN A 90 -11.58 -5.98 -7.23
C GLN A 90 -12.00 -6.49 -8.61
N VAL A 91 -12.71 -7.62 -8.68
CA VAL A 91 -13.06 -8.30 -9.95
C VAL A 91 -13.82 -7.38 -10.90
N ASN A 92 -14.72 -6.55 -10.38
CA ASN A 92 -15.51 -5.59 -11.15
C ASN A 92 -15.23 -4.13 -10.75
N GLY A 93 -14.20 -3.91 -9.93
CA GLY A 93 -13.83 -2.59 -9.43
C GLY A 93 -13.04 -1.76 -10.44
N ALA A 94 -13.13 -0.43 -10.31
CA ALA A 94 -12.41 0.51 -11.16
C ALA A 94 -10.88 0.36 -11.10
N CYS A 95 -10.36 -0.17 -10.00
CA CYS A 95 -8.91 -0.36 -9.79
C CYS A 95 -8.37 -1.70 -10.32
N ARG A 96 -9.22 -2.57 -10.89
CA ARG A 96 -8.81 -3.88 -11.40
C ARG A 96 -7.68 -3.79 -12.43
N ASP A 97 -7.81 -2.85 -13.36
CA ASP A 97 -6.93 -2.70 -14.52
C ASP A 97 -5.85 -1.61 -14.30
N ILE A 98 -5.56 -1.31 -13.04
CA ILE A 98 -4.51 -0.38 -12.67
C ILE A 98 -3.27 -1.15 -12.18
N ASN A 99 -2.12 -0.84 -12.77
CA ASN A 99 -0.83 -1.26 -12.22
C ASN A 99 -0.36 -0.22 -11.19
N PHE A 100 -0.37 -0.58 -9.91
CA PHE A 100 0.06 0.29 -8.82
C PHE A 100 1.59 0.24 -8.65
N ASP A 101 2.31 0.59 -9.70
CA ASP A 101 3.77 0.62 -9.70
C ASP A 101 4.27 1.72 -8.74
N PRO A 102 4.99 1.37 -7.66
CA PRO A 102 5.47 2.35 -6.68
C PRO A 102 6.60 3.23 -7.19
N THR A 103 7.12 2.97 -8.37
CA THR A 103 8.16 3.80 -9.01
C THR A 103 7.59 4.91 -9.89
N LEU A 104 6.28 4.91 -10.13
CA LEU A 104 5.59 5.99 -10.82
C LEU A 104 5.17 7.06 -9.81
N VAL A 105 6.00 8.09 -9.68
CA VAL A 105 5.80 9.18 -8.71
C VAL A 105 5.49 10.50 -9.42
N PRO A 106 4.72 11.41 -8.78
CA PRO A 106 4.43 12.73 -9.35
C PRO A 106 5.66 13.64 -9.32
N PRO A 107 5.65 14.73 -10.09
CA PRO A 107 6.69 15.76 -10.02
C PRO A 107 6.93 16.26 -8.59
N GLY A 108 8.20 16.47 -8.22
CA GLY A 108 8.61 16.88 -6.88
C GLY A 108 8.86 15.73 -5.90
N ILE A 109 8.68 14.48 -6.35
CA ILE A 109 9.11 13.28 -5.63
C ILE A 109 10.13 12.55 -6.51
N GLU A 110 11.24 12.14 -5.92
CA GLU A 110 12.26 11.33 -6.56
C GLU A 110 12.41 9.99 -5.84
N LEU A 111 12.88 8.98 -6.59
CA LEU A 111 13.14 7.66 -6.04
C LEU A 111 14.57 7.63 -5.48
N SER A 112 14.77 6.93 -4.37
CA SER A 112 16.11 6.59 -3.90
C SER A 112 16.72 5.47 -4.75
N ASP A 113 18.04 5.28 -4.65
CA ASP A 113 18.76 4.16 -5.27
C ASP A 113 18.57 2.83 -4.51
N ASP A 114 17.44 2.68 -3.81
CA ASP A 114 17.06 1.44 -3.12
C ASP A 114 16.81 0.33 -4.14
N PRO A 115 17.64 -0.75 -4.15
CA PRO A 115 17.49 -1.84 -5.11
C PRO A 115 16.18 -2.62 -4.94
N VAL A 116 15.62 -2.66 -3.74
CA VAL A 116 14.31 -3.30 -3.49
C VAL A 116 13.20 -2.49 -4.14
N LEU A 117 13.25 -1.16 -4.02
CA LEU A 117 12.28 -0.28 -4.68
C LEU A 117 12.35 -0.42 -6.20
N ALA A 118 13.55 -0.43 -6.77
CA ALA A 118 13.76 -0.62 -8.21
C ALA A 118 13.22 -1.98 -8.71
N ALA A 119 13.42 -3.06 -7.94
CA ALA A 119 12.91 -4.38 -8.30
C ALA A 119 11.38 -4.48 -8.25
N ARG A 120 10.70 -3.63 -7.47
CA ARG A 120 9.24 -3.68 -7.30
C ARG A 120 8.47 -3.42 -8.58
N ALA A 121 8.94 -2.54 -9.47
CA ALA A 121 8.29 -2.25 -10.75
C ALA A 121 8.03 -3.52 -11.57
N ALA A 122 9.04 -4.40 -11.69
CA ALA A 122 8.93 -5.66 -12.40
C ALA A 122 7.94 -6.63 -11.72
N ILE A 123 7.96 -6.70 -10.37
CA ILE A 123 7.07 -7.57 -9.59
C ILE A 123 5.61 -7.12 -9.74
N TYR A 124 5.35 -5.81 -9.67
CA TYR A 124 3.99 -5.26 -9.84
C TYR A 124 3.47 -5.48 -11.26
N SER A 125 4.33 -5.37 -12.28
CA SER A 125 3.98 -5.69 -13.66
C SER A 125 3.59 -7.15 -13.84
N GLN A 126 4.32 -8.09 -13.23
CA GLN A 126 3.98 -9.52 -13.27
C GLN A 126 2.63 -9.80 -12.57
N SER A 127 2.41 -9.23 -11.40
CA SER A 127 1.15 -9.35 -10.67
C SER A 127 -0.04 -8.79 -11.47
N TYR A 128 0.14 -7.65 -12.10
CA TYR A 128 -0.87 -7.03 -12.98
C TYR A 128 -1.22 -7.94 -14.17
N ASN A 129 -0.19 -8.46 -14.87
CA ASN A 129 -0.39 -9.37 -15.99
C ASN A 129 -1.08 -10.69 -15.57
N ALA A 130 -0.78 -11.22 -14.39
CA ALA A 130 -1.46 -12.40 -13.85
C ALA A 130 -2.96 -12.14 -13.67
N ARG A 131 -3.35 -11.01 -13.06
CA ARG A 131 -4.75 -10.61 -12.90
C ARG A 131 -5.50 -10.48 -14.22
N LEU A 132 -4.86 -9.89 -15.23
CA LEU A 132 -5.48 -9.77 -16.56
C LEU A 132 -5.73 -11.14 -17.22
N ARG A 133 -4.80 -12.10 -17.04
CA ARG A 133 -4.96 -13.46 -17.57
C ARG A 133 -6.10 -14.20 -16.87
N GLU A 134 -6.19 -14.13 -15.55
CA GLU A 134 -7.26 -14.77 -14.77
C GLU A 134 -8.64 -14.31 -15.23
N ILE A 135 -8.81 -13.01 -15.52
CA ILE A 135 -10.05 -12.46 -16.05
C ILE A 135 -10.33 -12.93 -17.47
N GLY A 136 -9.30 -13.03 -18.30
CA GLY A 136 -9.41 -13.55 -19.67
C GLY A 136 -9.89 -15.01 -19.70
N PHE A 137 -9.35 -15.85 -18.82
CA PHE A 137 -9.76 -17.25 -18.68
C PHE A 137 -11.18 -17.39 -18.08
N GLY A 138 -11.55 -16.57 -17.08
CA GLY A 138 -12.90 -16.58 -16.51
C GLY A 138 -13.97 -16.28 -17.55
N LYS A 139 -13.76 -15.32 -18.43
CA LYS A 139 -14.69 -15.01 -19.54
C LYS A 139 -14.79 -16.14 -20.59
N ALA A 140 -13.71 -16.88 -20.83
CA ALA A 140 -13.70 -18.00 -21.78
C ALA A 140 -14.48 -19.21 -21.23
N THR A 141 -14.46 -19.47 -19.94
CA THR A 141 -15.22 -20.56 -19.30
C THR A 141 -16.72 -20.27 -19.28
N ASP A 142 -17.14 -19.02 -19.10
CA ASP A 142 -18.55 -18.62 -19.14
C ASP A 142 -19.16 -18.67 -20.57
N ALA A 143 -18.32 -18.56 -21.60
CA ALA A 143 -18.75 -18.63 -23.00
C ALA A 143 -18.95 -20.08 -23.50
N VAL A 144 -18.34 -21.07 -22.86
CA VAL A 144 -18.43 -22.51 -23.26
C VAL A 144 -19.56 -23.24 -22.53
N GLY A 145 -20.18 -22.60 -21.53
CA GLY A 145 -21.26 -23.16 -20.70
C GLY A 145 -22.68 -22.81 -21.12
N LYS A 146 -22.92 -22.45 -22.42
CA LYS A 146 -24.27 -22.27 -22.97
C LYS A 146 -24.57 -23.25 -24.08
#